data_a5cd1bd328be22fd79da15e8fe1d9e90
#
_entry.id   a5cd1bd328be22fd79da15e8fe1d9e90
#
_cell.length_a   1.000
_cell.length_b   1.000
_cell.length_c   1.000
_cell.angle_alpha   90.00
_cell.angle_beta   90.00
_cell.angle_gamma   90.00
#
_symmetry.space_group_name_H-M   'P 1'
#
loop_
_entity.id
_entity.type
_entity.pdbx_description
1 polymer ?
#
loop_
_entity_poly.entity_id
_entity_poly.type
_entity_poly.pdbx_seq_one_letter_code
_entity_poly.pdbx_strand_id
1 'polypeptide(L)'
;MNFEQMFHVGIRVTDIEMAMGEMTEATGVKWSALQHRQQAIWLPRTGESSVDLRFTYSTEGPVHLELLQGKPGSIWDSGEHPGPHHLGVWVDNVATTTETLLSEGWTLELAGRSPEDGYGAFTYVRSPTGAIVEPVSAALKPAFERWWNGGEL
;
A
#
# COMPACT_ATOMS: atom_id res chain seq x y z
N MET A 1 -0.83 -15.42 7.64
CA MET A 1 -1.14 -14.70 6.38
C MET A 1 -1.33 -15.72 5.27
N ASN A 2 -2.30 -15.55 4.36
CA ASN A 2 -2.57 -16.48 3.26
C ASN A 2 -2.35 -15.76 1.92
N PHE A 3 -1.51 -16.32 1.06
CA PHE A 3 -1.20 -15.77 -0.27
C PHE A 3 -2.45 -15.62 -1.18
N GLU A 4 -3.45 -16.47 -1.02
CA GLU A 4 -4.73 -16.36 -1.74
C GLU A 4 -5.49 -15.05 -1.46
N GLN A 5 -5.14 -14.34 -0.38
CA GLN A 5 -5.68 -13.04 -0.02
C GLN A 5 -4.83 -11.88 -0.57
N MET A 6 -3.81 -12.15 -1.37
CA MET A 6 -3.06 -11.10 -2.08
C MET A 6 -3.99 -10.38 -3.05
N PHE A 7 -4.05 -9.05 -2.96
CA PHE A 7 -4.97 -8.26 -3.77
C PHE A 7 -4.32 -7.12 -4.54
N HIS A 8 -3.07 -6.74 -4.22
CA HIS A 8 -2.37 -5.75 -5.04
C HIS A 8 -0.85 -5.89 -5.02
N VAL A 9 -0.25 -5.28 -6.04
CA VAL A 9 1.17 -4.96 -6.13
C VAL A 9 1.32 -3.45 -6.12
N GLY A 10 1.98 -2.90 -5.11
CA GLY A 10 2.29 -1.48 -5.01
C GLY A 10 3.52 -1.12 -5.85
N ILE A 11 3.39 -0.09 -6.68
CA ILE A 11 4.41 0.38 -7.61
C ILE A 11 4.64 1.87 -7.36
N ARG A 12 5.85 2.26 -6.98
CA ARG A 12 6.22 3.66 -6.82
C ARG A 12 6.55 4.27 -8.19
N VAL A 13 5.99 5.44 -8.46
CA VAL A 13 6.17 6.17 -9.72
C VAL A 13 6.61 7.61 -9.47
N THR A 14 7.30 8.20 -10.41
CA THR A 14 7.76 9.61 -10.32
C THR A 14 6.66 10.60 -10.64
N ASP A 15 5.78 10.23 -11.58
CA ASP A 15 4.60 11.00 -11.99
C ASP A 15 3.44 10.04 -12.22
N ILE A 16 2.42 10.13 -11.36
CA ILE A 16 1.33 9.15 -11.34
C ILE A 16 0.42 9.28 -12.58
N GLU A 17 0.19 10.49 -13.08
CA GLU A 17 -0.67 10.72 -14.25
C GLU A 17 0.02 10.23 -15.53
N MET A 18 1.32 10.48 -15.65
CA MET A 18 2.12 9.92 -16.74
C MET A 18 2.12 8.40 -16.70
N ALA A 19 2.38 7.80 -15.54
CA ALA A 19 2.40 6.34 -15.37
C ALA A 19 1.04 5.70 -15.68
N MET A 20 -0.07 6.31 -15.24
CA MET A 20 -1.43 5.86 -15.61
C MET A 20 -1.61 5.86 -17.14
N GLY A 21 -1.20 6.93 -17.82
CA GLY A 21 -1.30 7.05 -19.28
C GLY A 21 -0.48 6.01 -20.02
N GLU A 22 0.81 5.89 -19.68
CA GLU A 22 1.75 4.93 -20.29
C GLU A 22 1.27 3.48 -20.13
N MET A 23 0.83 3.10 -18.93
CA MET A 23 0.34 1.74 -18.67
C MET A 23 -0.99 1.47 -19.37
N THR A 24 -1.89 2.46 -19.44
CA THR A 24 -3.14 2.33 -20.19
C THR A 24 -2.86 2.13 -21.67
N GLU A 25 -1.95 2.91 -22.26
CA GLU A 25 -1.58 2.79 -23.67
C GLU A 25 -0.94 1.42 -23.99
N ALA A 26 -0.04 0.96 -23.10
CA ALA A 26 0.68 -0.29 -23.30
C ALA A 26 -0.16 -1.56 -23.07
N THR A 27 -1.10 -1.54 -22.14
CA THR A 27 -1.77 -2.76 -21.64
C THR A 27 -3.30 -2.70 -21.68
N GLY A 28 -3.88 -1.52 -21.88
CA GLY A 28 -5.33 -1.30 -21.79
C GLY A 28 -5.89 -1.25 -20.38
N VAL A 29 -5.03 -1.24 -19.33
CA VAL A 29 -5.45 -1.17 -17.93
C VAL A 29 -6.27 0.10 -17.67
N LYS A 30 -7.33 -0.03 -16.86
CA LYS A 30 -8.16 1.08 -16.41
C LYS A 30 -7.89 1.35 -14.94
N TRP A 31 -8.07 2.61 -14.54
CA TRP A 31 -7.75 3.09 -13.20
C TRP A 31 -8.99 3.57 -12.46
N SER A 32 -9.02 3.34 -11.16
CA SER A 32 -9.97 3.97 -10.24
C SER A 32 -9.69 5.47 -10.12
N ALA A 33 -10.62 6.22 -9.56
CA ALA A 33 -10.43 7.66 -9.35
C ALA A 33 -9.17 7.95 -8.53
N LEU A 34 -8.27 8.77 -9.08
CA LEU A 34 -7.03 9.17 -8.40
C LEU A 34 -7.32 9.80 -7.04
N GLN A 35 -6.68 9.29 -6.01
CA GLN A 35 -6.74 9.82 -4.66
C GLN A 35 -5.53 10.73 -4.39
N HIS A 36 -5.76 11.82 -3.66
CA HIS A 36 -4.73 12.71 -3.16
C HIS A 36 -5.07 13.11 -1.72
N ARG A 37 -4.21 12.75 -0.77
CA ARG A 37 -4.48 13.03 0.65
C ARG A 37 -3.20 13.13 1.47
N GLN A 38 -3.32 13.78 2.63
CA GLN A 38 -2.33 13.67 3.71
C GLN A 38 -2.55 12.33 4.42
N GLN A 39 -1.72 11.35 4.10
CA GLN A 39 -1.80 10.03 4.71
C GLN A 39 -1.16 10.04 6.08
N ALA A 40 -1.97 9.85 7.13
CA ALA A 40 -1.47 9.64 8.49
C ALA A 40 -0.75 8.29 8.59
N ILE A 41 0.42 8.28 9.19
CA ILE A 41 1.24 7.08 9.41
C ILE A 41 1.96 7.16 10.76
N TRP A 42 2.47 6.03 11.20
CA TRP A 42 3.38 5.90 12.31
C TRP A 42 4.69 5.25 11.83
N LEU A 43 5.81 5.86 12.20
CA LEU A 43 7.15 5.41 11.82
C LEU A 43 7.91 4.93 13.06
N PRO A 44 8.60 3.77 13.02
CA PRO A 44 9.29 3.21 14.19
C PRO A 44 10.33 4.14 14.83
N ARG A 45 10.96 5.02 14.04
CA ARG A 45 12.00 5.93 14.51
C ARG A 45 11.49 7.28 15.02
N THR A 46 10.37 7.77 14.48
CA THR A 46 9.92 9.16 14.67
C THR A 46 8.51 9.28 15.21
N GLY A 47 7.77 8.16 15.32
CA GLY A 47 6.38 8.14 15.77
C GLY A 47 5.39 8.63 14.71
N GLU A 48 4.34 9.30 15.15
CA GLU A 48 3.28 9.84 14.28
C GLU A 48 3.83 10.82 13.25
N SER A 49 3.35 10.69 12.02
CA SER A 49 3.73 11.50 10.88
C SER A 49 2.58 11.60 9.88
N SER A 50 2.76 12.45 8.87
CA SER A 50 1.82 12.57 7.75
C SER A 50 2.59 12.77 6.45
N VAL A 51 2.17 12.09 5.40
CA VAL A 51 2.81 12.16 4.09
C VAL A 51 1.78 12.53 3.03
N ASP A 52 2.13 13.50 2.20
CA ASP A 52 1.37 13.81 0.99
C ASP A 52 1.49 12.63 0.02
N LEU A 53 0.36 11.97 -0.25
CA LEU A 53 0.28 10.75 -1.03
C LEU A 53 -0.77 10.86 -2.12
N ARG A 54 -0.37 10.53 -3.34
CA ARG A 54 -1.26 10.30 -4.48
C ARG A 54 -1.22 8.81 -4.81
N PHE A 55 -2.39 8.21 -5.01
CA PHE A 55 -2.45 6.78 -5.37
C PHE A 55 -3.72 6.45 -6.16
N THR A 56 -3.65 5.39 -6.93
CA THR A 56 -4.76 4.79 -7.65
C THR A 56 -4.56 3.29 -7.80
N TYR A 57 -5.63 2.57 -8.09
CA TYR A 57 -5.59 1.13 -8.36
C TYR A 57 -6.13 0.83 -9.75
N SER A 58 -5.64 -0.24 -10.37
CA SER A 58 -6.33 -0.80 -11.53
C SER A 58 -7.73 -1.28 -11.14
N THR A 59 -8.70 -1.10 -12.04
CA THR A 59 -10.09 -1.54 -11.79
C THR A 59 -10.23 -3.06 -11.91
N GLU A 60 -9.40 -3.69 -12.72
CA GLU A 60 -9.40 -5.13 -12.93
C GLU A 60 -8.53 -5.86 -11.90
N GLY A 61 -9.10 -6.95 -11.35
CA GLY A 61 -8.42 -7.86 -10.42
C GLY A 61 -8.32 -9.28 -11.00
N PRO A 62 -8.05 -10.30 -10.18
CA PRO A 62 -8.11 -10.32 -8.71
C PRO A 62 -6.92 -9.67 -8.01
N VAL A 63 -5.77 -9.52 -8.67
CA VAL A 63 -4.61 -8.78 -8.14
C VAL A 63 -4.52 -7.45 -8.88
N HIS A 64 -4.75 -6.36 -8.15
CA HIS A 64 -4.72 -5.02 -8.69
C HIS A 64 -3.29 -4.46 -8.75
N LEU A 65 -3.03 -3.56 -9.69
CA LEU A 65 -1.85 -2.70 -9.65
C LEU A 65 -2.21 -1.45 -8.83
N GLU A 66 -1.40 -1.12 -7.86
CA GLU A 66 -1.47 0.15 -7.16
C GLU A 66 -0.32 1.06 -7.63
N LEU A 67 -0.62 2.24 -8.11
CA LEU A 67 0.39 3.28 -8.36
C LEU A 67 0.44 4.23 -7.17
N LEU A 68 1.66 4.57 -6.74
CA LEU A 68 1.92 5.45 -5.59
C LEU A 68 2.93 6.53 -5.97
N GLN A 69 2.59 7.77 -5.63
CA GLN A 69 3.50 8.90 -5.71
C GLN A 69 3.49 9.63 -4.36
N GLY A 70 4.56 9.49 -3.60
CA GLY A 70 4.78 10.20 -2.35
C GLY A 70 5.69 11.41 -2.53
N LYS A 71 5.69 12.33 -1.56
CA LYS A 71 6.63 13.44 -1.55
C LYS A 71 8.08 12.93 -1.46
N PRO A 72 9.07 13.70 -1.94
CA PRO A 72 10.48 13.35 -1.83
C PRO A 72 10.91 13.01 -0.39
N GLY A 73 11.64 11.91 -0.24
CA GLY A 73 12.13 11.40 1.05
C GLY A 73 11.12 10.60 1.86
N SER A 74 9.88 10.41 1.40
CA SER A 74 8.92 9.52 2.04
C SER A 74 9.12 8.07 1.61
N ILE A 75 8.48 7.12 2.31
CA ILE A 75 8.52 5.70 1.94
C ILE A 75 7.91 5.43 0.55
N TRP A 76 7.01 6.30 0.10
CA TRP A 76 6.37 6.24 -1.21
C TRP A 76 7.07 7.10 -2.29
N ASP A 77 8.18 7.74 -1.92
CA ASP A 77 9.05 8.38 -2.91
C ASP A 77 9.72 7.32 -3.78
N SER A 78 9.59 7.44 -5.09
CA SER A 78 10.28 6.54 -6.01
C SER A 78 11.80 6.80 -6.06
N GLY A 79 12.22 8.02 -5.71
CA GLY A 79 13.61 8.44 -5.81
C GLY A 79 14.19 8.13 -7.18
N GLU A 80 15.38 7.52 -7.18
CA GLU A 80 16.06 7.04 -8.39
C GLU A 80 15.60 5.63 -8.82
N HIS A 81 14.70 4.99 -8.04
CA HIS A 81 14.30 3.60 -8.23
C HIS A 81 12.77 3.44 -8.28
N PRO A 82 12.09 3.95 -9.32
CA PRO A 82 10.69 3.65 -9.54
C PRO A 82 10.48 2.16 -9.80
N GLY A 83 9.31 1.65 -9.48
CA GLY A 83 8.94 0.26 -9.75
C GLY A 83 8.31 -0.45 -8.55
N PRO A 84 8.22 -1.79 -8.60
CA PRO A 84 7.57 -2.58 -7.55
C PRO A 84 8.14 -2.31 -6.16
N HIS A 85 7.26 -2.17 -5.17
CA HIS A 85 7.62 -1.81 -3.82
C HIS A 85 7.12 -2.82 -2.78
N HIS A 86 5.85 -3.22 -2.84
CA HIS A 86 5.25 -4.10 -1.85
C HIS A 86 4.14 -4.97 -2.44
N LEU A 87 3.76 -5.98 -1.68
CA LEU A 87 2.63 -6.87 -1.96
C LEU A 87 1.57 -6.66 -0.89
N GLY A 88 0.35 -6.29 -1.29
CA GLY A 88 -0.77 -6.09 -0.38
C GLY A 88 -1.59 -7.35 -0.17
N VAL A 89 -1.86 -7.68 1.09
CA VAL A 89 -2.59 -8.90 1.47
C VAL A 89 -3.69 -8.55 2.47
N TRP A 90 -4.92 -8.94 2.18
CA TRP A 90 -6.02 -8.82 3.13
C TRP A 90 -5.80 -9.71 4.35
N VAL A 91 -5.97 -9.15 5.53
CA VAL A 91 -5.90 -9.88 6.80
C VAL A 91 -7.06 -9.50 7.72
N ASP A 92 -7.53 -10.46 8.51
CA ASP A 92 -8.61 -10.22 9.46
C ASP A 92 -8.16 -9.34 10.64
N ASN A 93 -6.89 -9.47 11.04
CA ASN A 93 -6.31 -8.72 12.16
C ASN A 93 -4.88 -8.27 11.82
N VAL A 94 -4.73 -6.96 11.57
CA VAL A 94 -3.44 -6.35 11.22
C VAL A 94 -2.42 -6.48 12.37
N ALA A 95 -2.85 -6.22 13.61
CA ALA A 95 -1.94 -6.28 14.77
C ALA A 95 -1.35 -7.70 14.95
N THR A 96 -2.22 -8.71 15.03
CA THR A 96 -1.77 -10.10 15.20
C THR A 96 -0.87 -10.55 14.04
N THR A 97 -1.21 -10.20 12.79
CA THR A 97 -0.39 -10.55 11.64
C THR A 97 0.98 -9.86 11.69
N THR A 98 1.00 -8.57 12.02
CA THR A 98 2.24 -7.80 12.13
C THR A 98 3.14 -8.36 13.23
N GLU A 99 2.60 -8.59 14.43
CA GLU A 99 3.36 -9.14 15.57
C GLU A 99 3.92 -10.54 15.27
N THR A 100 3.17 -11.37 14.57
CA THR A 100 3.65 -12.68 14.11
C THR A 100 4.87 -12.52 13.21
N LEU A 101 4.79 -11.67 12.19
CA LEU A 101 5.92 -11.42 11.28
C LEU A 101 7.13 -10.84 12.01
N LEU A 102 6.92 -9.90 12.94
CA LEU A 102 8.03 -9.35 13.75
C LEU A 102 8.70 -10.44 14.61
N SER A 103 7.93 -11.36 15.18
CA SER A 103 8.47 -12.49 15.94
C SER A 103 9.27 -13.48 15.09
N GLU A 104 9.02 -13.51 13.78
CA GLU A 104 9.75 -14.29 12.76
C GLU A 104 10.96 -13.55 12.18
N GLY A 105 11.31 -12.38 12.73
CA GLY A 105 12.51 -11.61 12.34
C GLY A 105 12.27 -10.59 11.21
N TRP A 106 11.01 -10.33 10.84
CA TRP A 106 10.69 -9.23 9.92
C TRP A 106 10.82 -7.88 10.63
N THR A 107 10.95 -6.81 9.88
CA THR A 107 11.11 -5.44 10.40
C THR A 107 9.93 -4.57 10.00
N LEU A 108 9.36 -3.84 10.97
CA LEU A 108 8.33 -2.84 10.70
C LEU A 108 8.94 -1.63 10.02
N GLU A 109 8.44 -1.26 8.86
CA GLU A 109 8.84 -0.05 8.11
C GLU A 109 7.92 1.13 8.44
N LEU A 110 6.60 0.88 8.47
CA LEU A 110 5.59 1.83 8.90
C LEU A 110 4.29 1.12 9.30
N ALA A 111 3.41 1.86 9.97
CA ALA A 111 2.05 1.46 10.27
C ALA A 111 1.08 2.62 10.06
N GLY A 112 -0.21 2.34 9.98
CA GLY A 112 -1.25 3.36 9.94
C GLY A 112 -1.43 4.09 11.27
N ARG A 113 -1.10 3.42 12.41
CA ARG A 113 -1.11 3.95 13.78
C ARG A 113 0.00 3.33 14.61
N SER A 114 0.16 3.80 15.83
CA SER A 114 1.14 3.24 16.79
C SER A 114 0.86 1.77 17.11
N PRO A 115 1.87 1.01 17.58
CA PRO A 115 1.66 -0.35 18.09
C PRO A 115 0.63 -0.42 19.22
N GLU A 116 0.62 0.57 20.13
CA GLU A 116 -0.33 0.69 21.24
C GLU A 116 -1.77 0.83 20.74
N ASP A 117 -1.97 1.44 19.56
CA ASP A 117 -3.25 1.60 18.88
C ASP A 117 -3.52 0.47 17.85
N GLY A 118 -2.83 -0.67 17.97
CA GLY A 118 -3.03 -1.86 17.15
C GLY A 118 -2.59 -1.69 15.69
N TYR A 119 -1.62 -0.82 15.42
CA TYR A 119 -1.03 -0.54 14.10
C TYR A 119 -1.99 0.12 13.08
N GLY A 120 -3.27 0.25 13.39
CA GLY A 120 -4.28 0.79 12.47
C GLY A 120 -4.72 -0.20 11.40
N ALA A 121 -5.02 0.31 10.20
CA ALA A 121 -5.62 -0.46 9.12
C ALA A 121 -4.60 -1.17 8.21
N PHE A 122 -3.32 -0.84 8.31
CA PHE A 122 -2.26 -1.44 7.49
C PHE A 122 -0.88 -1.27 8.13
N THR A 123 0.05 -2.13 7.75
CA THR A 123 1.47 -2.02 8.07
C THR A 123 2.32 -2.38 6.86
N TYR A 124 3.54 -1.85 6.79
CA TYR A 124 4.58 -2.37 5.90
C TYR A 124 5.62 -3.09 6.72
N VAL A 125 5.81 -4.37 6.43
CA VAL A 125 6.81 -5.20 7.08
C VAL A 125 7.77 -5.76 6.05
N ARG A 126 9.07 -5.64 6.35
CA ARG A 126 10.15 -6.08 5.48
C ARG A 126 10.71 -7.42 5.96
N SER A 127 10.79 -8.37 5.06
CA SER A 127 11.46 -9.66 5.32
C SER A 127 12.98 -9.47 5.50
N PRO A 128 13.68 -10.42 6.15
CA PRO A 128 15.14 -10.42 6.24
C PRO A 128 15.84 -10.38 4.86
N THR A 129 15.19 -10.82 3.80
CA THR A 129 15.70 -10.81 2.42
C THR A 129 15.30 -9.57 1.62
N GLY A 130 14.52 -8.64 2.21
CA GLY A 130 14.21 -7.33 1.63
C GLY A 130 12.82 -7.19 0.99
N ALA A 131 12.04 -8.27 0.83
CA ALA A 131 10.68 -8.16 0.33
C ALA A 131 9.77 -7.43 1.33
N ILE A 132 8.92 -6.53 0.85
CA ILE A 132 7.93 -5.82 1.66
C ILE A 132 6.56 -6.40 1.42
N VAL A 133 5.86 -6.72 2.51
CA VAL A 133 4.45 -7.12 2.50
C VAL A 133 3.64 -6.09 3.27
N GLU A 134 2.45 -5.79 2.78
CA GLU A 134 1.48 -4.92 3.41
C GLU A 134 0.27 -5.75 3.89
N PRO A 135 0.20 -6.17 5.16
CA PRO A 135 -1.03 -6.60 5.79
C PRO A 135 -2.04 -5.45 5.82
N VAL A 136 -3.19 -5.63 5.19
CA VAL A 136 -4.28 -4.63 5.14
C VAL A 136 -5.54 -5.21 5.74
N SER A 137 -6.23 -4.44 6.57
CA SER A 137 -7.49 -4.87 7.20
C SER A 137 -8.56 -5.23 6.17
N ALA A 138 -9.03 -6.48 6.19
CA ALA A 138 -10.12 -6.96 5.36
C ALA A 138 -11.43 -6.19 5.56
N ALA A 139 -11.58 -5.46 6.67
CA ALA A 139 -12.72 -4.57 6.90
C ALA A 139 -12.82 -3.42 5.87
N LEU A 140 -11.70 -3.07 5.21
CA LEU A 140 -11.67 -2.05 4.14
C LEU A 140 -12.12 -2.60 2.79
N LYS A 141 -12.13 -3.91 2.60
CA LYS A 141 -12.40 -4.56 1.30
C LYS A 141 -13.69 -4.05 0.63
N PRO A 142 -14.86 -3.91 1.31
CA PRO A 142 -16.06 -3.40 0.67
C PRO A 142 -15.94 -1.96 0.14
N ALA A 143 -15.13 -1.11 0.80
CA ALA A 143 -14.89 0.26 0.34
C ALA A 143 -14.03 0.27 -0.92
N PHE A 144 -12.96 -0.53 -0.93
CA PHE A 144 -12.10 -0.70 -2.11
C PHE A 144 -12.88 -1.28 -3.30
N GLU A 145 -13.68 -2.31 -3.10
CA GLU A 145 -14.52 -2.90 -4.15
C GLU A 145 -15.49 -1.87 -4.76
N ARG A 146 -16.13 -1.02 -3.94
CA ARG A 146 -16.96 0.08 -4.46
C ARG A 146 -16.13 1.04 -5.31
N TRP A 147 -14.95 1.43 -4.84
CA TRP A 147 -14.07 2.36 -5.55
C TRP A 147 -13.57 1.79 -6.88
N TRP A 148 -13.14 0.52 -6.91
CA TRP A 148 -12.74 -0.15 -8.14
C TRP A 148 -13.89 -0.25 -9.16
N ASN A 149 -15.13 -0.28 -8.71
CA ASN A 149 -16.34 -0.27 -9.54
C ASN A 149 -16.86 1.15 -9.86
N GLY A 150 -16.04 2.19 -9.69
CA GLY A 150 -16.37 3.56 -10.07
C GLY A 150 -17.09 4.37 -9.00
N GLY A 151 -17.22 3.86 -7.77
CA GLY A 151 -17.71 4.62 -6.62
C GLY A 151 -16.62 5.44 -5.93
N GLU A 152 -16.93 5.98 -4.76
CA GLU A 152 -15.98 6.71 -3.91
C GLU A 152 -15.29 5.76 -2.91
N LEU A 153 -14.02 6.07 -2.57
CA LEU A 153 -13.23 5.38 -1.56
C LEU A 153 -13.54 5.90 -0.16
#